data_cd1bf2a78f88410dd185688687a10f42
#
_entry.id   cd1bf2a78f88410dd185688687a10f42
#
_cell.length_a   1.000
_cell.length_b   1.000
_cell.length_c   1.000
_cell.angle_alpha   90.00
_cell.angle_beta   90.00
_cell.angle_gamma   90.00
#
_symmetry.space_group_name_H-M   'P 1'
#
loop_
_entity.id
_entity.type
_entity.pdbx_description
1 polymer ?
#
loop_
_entity_poly.entity_id
_entity_poly.type
_entity_poly.pdbx_seq_one_letter_code
_entity_poly.pdbx_strand_id
1 'polypeptide(L)'
;MPQSVTFPNRSASIAADLYVPPNFDAGTKYPAIICGHPISSCKEQTASIYAQKLAALGFVTLAFDASHQGASGGEPRYLEDPASRVEDFRCAVDYLVTLDYVDDARIGVLGICGGGGYAVNAAMTERRIKAVGTVVAANYGRIMREGNLSADAALATLDAIAKQRTAEARGADPLIVTYIPASEAERKQAGIDDIDIVEAVDYYTTPRGQQPGSPNKLRFSGLQAAVGFDAFHLADQLLTQPLQIVIGNKPGAFGSYRDGYELFERARSSRKNLFVVDGASHYDLYDKPEYVEQAMSKLGPFFQENLAAAR
;
A
#
# COMPACT_ATOMS: atom_id res chain seq x y z
N MET A 1 13.86 16.69 -6.89
CA MET A 1 14.10 15.89 -5.66
C MET A 1 12.90 16.09 -4.75
N PRO A 2 12.49 15.09 -3.96
CA PRO A 2 11.41 15.25 -3.00
C PRO A 2 11.80 16.20 -1.87
N GLN A 3 10.79 16.79 -1.24
CA GLN A 3 10.92 17.47 0.03
C GLN A 3 10.54 16.49 1.12
N SER A 4 11.47 16.18 2.03
CA SER A 4 11.16 15.36 3.21
C SER A 4 10.30 16.15 4.19
N VAL A 5 9.16 15.57 4.58
CA VAL A 5 8.18 16.18 5.47
C VAL A 5 7.72 15.18 6.51
N THR A 6 7.05 15.67 7.55
CA THR A 6 6.41 14.80 8.56
C THR A 6 5.01 15.31 8.89
N PHE A 7 4.12 14.38 9.26
CA PHE A 7 2.79 14.70 9.77
C PHE A 7 2.41 13.76 10.92
N PRO A 8 1.51 14.16 11.82
CA PRO A 8 1.14 13.32 12.95
C PRO A 8 0.09 12.26 12.58
N ASN A 9 0.23 11.05 13.12
CA ASN A 9 -0.86 10.10 13.31
C ASN A 9 -0.88 9.69 14.79
N ARG A 10 -1.82 10.23 15.56
CA ARG A 10 -1.88 10.10 17.02
C ARG A 10 -0.54 10.51 17.67
N SER A 11 0.14 9.57 18.32
CA SER A 11 1.46 9.79 18.92
C SER A 11 2.65 9.54 17.99
N ALA A 12 2.39 9.00 16.78
CA ALA A 12 3.44 8.73 15.79
C ALA A 12 3.68 9.96 14.90
N SER A 13 4.94 10.23 14.58
CA SER A 13 5.34 11.14 13.52
C SER A 13 5.54 10.34 12.24
N ILE A 14 4.78 10.63 11.20
CA ILE A 14 4.82 9.93 9.92
C ILE A 14 5.81 10.63 9.00
N ALA A 15 6.83 9.90 8.54
CA ALA A 15 7.81 10.42 7.59
C ALA A 15 7.31 10.25 6.16
N ALA A 16 7.44 11.30 5.36
CA ALA A 16 6.97 11.30 3.98
C ALA A 16 7.88 12.11 3.06
N ASP A 17 7.81 11.80 1.79
CA ASP A 17 8.43 12.52 0.69
C ASP A 17 7.34 13.20 -0.15
N LEU A 18 7.38 14.52 -0.18
CA LEU A 18 6.48 15.38 -0.95
C LEU A 18 7.15 15.74 -2.28
N TYR A 19 6.44 15.50 -3.37
CA TYR A 19 6.85 15.86 -4.73
C TYR A 19 5.90 16.93 -5.26
N VAL A 20 6.47 17.94 -5.91
CA VAL A 20 5.70 18.97 -6.60
C VAL A 20 5.87 18.84 -8.12
N PRO A 21 4.89 19.28 -8.92
CA PRO A 21 4.99 19.19 -10.38
C PRO A 21 6.14 20.03 -10.95
N PRO A 22 6.58 19.73 -12.20
CA PRO A 22 7.48 20.62 -12.94
C PRO A 22 6.88 22.03 -13.04
N ASN A 23 7.73 23.05 -12.96
CA ASN A 23 7.33 24.48 -12.99
C ASN A 23 6.32 24.82 -11.88
N PHE A 24 6.50 24.26 -10.70
CA PHE A 24 5.67 24.51 -9.53
C PHE A 24 5.62 26.00 -9.18
N ASP A 25 4.41 26.50 -8.96
CA ASP A 25 4.13 27.86 -8.49
C ASP A 25 3.26 27.79 -7.23
N ALA A 26 3.78 28.27 -6.11
CA ALA A 26 3.08 28.24 -4.82
C ALA A 26 1.80 29.10 -4.79
N GLY A 27 1.61 29.99 -5.74
CA GLY A 27 0.38 30.77 -5.92
C GLY A 27 -0.75 30.02 -6.64
N THR A 28 -0.46 28.82 -7.15
CA THR A 28 -1.42 27.97 -7.90
C THR A 28 -1.92 26.83 -7.03
N LYS A 29 -3.22 26.50 -7.14
CA LYS A 29 -3.81 25.33 -6.48
C LYS A 29 -3.67 24.06 -7.33
N TYR A 30 -3.06 23.01 -6.78
CA TYR A 30 -2.83 21.73 -7.45
C TYR A 30 -3.71 20.62 -6.88
N PRO A 31 -4.16 19.68 -7.72
CA PRO A 31 -4.68 18.41 -7.22
C PRO A 31 -3.57 17.62 -6.54
N ALA A 32 -3.91 16.80 -5.54
CA ALA A 32 -2.92 16.01 -4.83
C ALA A 32 -3.23 14.51 -4.82
N ILE A 33 -2.18 13.67 -4.77
CA ILE A 33 -2.32 12.21 -4.71
C ILE A 33 -1.41 11.65 -3.62
N ILE A 34 -2.00 10.87 -2.71
CA ILE A 34 -1.29 10.15 -1.66
C ILE A 34 -0.93 8.75 -2.19
N CYS A 35 0.34 8.37 -2.10
CA CYS A 35 0.86 7.09 -2.58
C CYS A 35 1.25 6.19 -1.38
N GLY A 36 0.52 5.09 -1.19
CA GLY A 36 0.75 4.14 -0.10
C GLY A 36 1.54 2.92 -0.56
N HIS A 37 2.56 2.56 0.22
CA HIS A 37 3.49 1.47 -0.07
C HIS A 37 2.96 0.07 0.32
N PRO A 38 3.55 -1.03 -0.23
CA PRO A 38 3.26 -2.41 0.13
C PRO A 38 3.48 -2.74 1.62
N ILE A 39 3.04 -3.94 2.03
CA ILE A 39 3.38 -4.52 3.34
C ILE A 39 4.91 -4.64 3.47
N SER A 40 5.46 -4.30 4.64
CA SER A 40 6.90 -4.38 4.94
C SER A 40 7.82 -3.59 3.98
N SER A 41 7.25 -2.69 3.17
CA SER A 41 7.96 -1.77 2.26
C SER A 41 8.23 -0.43 2.93
N CYS A 42 8.79 0.53 2.18
CA CYS A 42 8.98 1.91 2.61
C CYS A 42 8.72 2.88 1.45
N LYS A 43 8.63 4.18 1.78
CA LYS A 43 8.30 5.24 0.83
C LYS A 43 9.30 5.36 -0.33
N GLU A 44 10.58 5.05 -0.12
CA GLU A 44 11.64 5.14 -1.13
C GLU A 44 11.52 4.10 -2.26
N GLN A 45 10.73 3.05 -2.06
CA GLN A 45 10.52 1.96 -3.01
C GLN A 45 9.44 2.31 -4.06
N THR A 46 8.61 1.35 -4.44
CA THR A 46 7.61 1.50 -5.52
C THR A 46 6.68 2.72 -5.33
N ALA A 47 6.33 3.10 -4.08
CA ALA A 47 5.46 4.26 -3.83
C ALA A 47 6.05 5.56 -4.39
N SER A 48 7.36 5.77 -4.22
CA SER A 48 8.06 6.94 -4.81
C SER A 48 8.14 6.90 -6.32
N ILE A 49 8.24 5.71 -6.94
CA ILE A 49 8.26 5.57 -8.41
C ILE A 49 6.96 6.12 -8.99
N TYR A 50 5.82 5.68 -8.47
CA TYR A 50 4.50 6.16 -8.91
C TYR A 50 4.26 7.63 -8.53
N ALA A 51 4.66 8.05 -7.32
CA ALA A 51 4.53 9.43 -6.87
C ALA A 51 5.28 10.40 -7.81
N GLN A 52 6.52 10.09 -8.20
CA GLN A 52 7.29 10.91 -9.13
C GLN A 52 6.64 11.01 -10.52
N LYS A 53 6.13 9.88 -11.04
CA LYS A 53 5.45 9.86 -12.35
C LYS A 53 4.17 10.68 -12.32
N LEU A 54 3.38 10.60 -11.26
CA LEU A 54 2.19 11.42 -11.08
C LEU A 54 2.53 12.90 -10.88
N ALA A 55 3.60 13.22 -10.14
CA ALA A 55 4.06 14.59 -10.00
C ALA A 55 4.46 15.20 -11.36
N ALA A 56 5.10 14.42 -12.23
CA ALA A 56 5.44 14.84 -13.59
C ALA A 56 4.20 15.15 -14.46
N LEU A 57 3.02 14.63 -14.10
CA LEU A 57 1.73 14.90 -14.75
C LEU A 57 0.98 16.10 -14.17
N GLY A 58 1.55 16.83 -13.22
CA GLY A 58 0.96 18.04 -12.67
C GLY A 58 0.30 17.90 -11.30
N PHE A 59 0.50 16.81 -10.59
CA PHE A 59 -0.02 16.60 -9.25
C PHE A 59 1.00 16.96 -8.17
N VAL A 60 0.56 17.43 -7.03
CA VAL A 60 1.32 17.33 -5.78
C VAL A 60 1.17 15.90 -5.28
N THR A 61 2.27 15.20 -4.98
CA THR A 61 2.19 13.81 -4.54
C THR A 61 2.94 13.59 -3.24
N LEU A 62 2.42 12.67 -2.41
CA LEU A 62 2.96 12.36 -1.09
C LEU A 62 3.15 10.85 -0.97
N ALA A 63 4.40 10.38 -0.89
CA ALA A 63 4.73 9.01 -0.52
C ALA A 63 5.17 8.98 0.95
N PHE A 64 4.60 8.10 1.78
CA PHE A 64 4.87 8.08 3.21
C PHE A 64 5.27 6.69 3.69
N ASP A 65 6.07 6.62 4.76
CA ASP A 65 6.27 5.40 5.52
C ASP A 65 5.09 5.19 6.47
N ALA A 66 4.58 3.98 6.54
CA ALA A 66 3.50 3.65 7.45
C ALA A 66 3.92 3.81 8.92
N SER A 67 2.95 4.08 9.78
CA SER A 67 3.14 4.01 11.24
C SER A 67 3.87 2.74 11.62
N HIS A 68 4.80 2.81 12.57
CA HIS A 68 5.63 1.71 13.09
C HIS A 68 6.72 1.17 12.14
N GLN A 69 6.85 1.72 10.91
CA GLN A 69 7.74 1.21 9.86
C GLN A 69 8.64 2.31 9.30
N GLY A 70 9.68 1.93 8.53
CA GLY A 70 10.58 2.87 7.88
C GLY A 70 11.14 3.94 8.81
N ALA A 71 11.14 5.18 8.35
CA ALA A 71 11.52 6.36 9.10
C ALA A 71 10.37 6.95 9.95
N SER A 72 9.14 6.43 9.81
CA SER A 72 8.01 6.83 10.65
C SER A 72 8.17 6.35 12.08
N GLY A 73 7.60 7.10 13.01
CA GLY A 73 7.50 6.75 14.41
C GLY A 73 6.45 5.68 14.69
N GLY A 74 6.17 5.50 15.97
CA GLY A 74 5.20 4.54 16.49
C GLY A 74 5.88 3.34 17.16
N GLU A 75 5.44 3.07 18.38
CA GLU A 75 5.83 1.89 19.14
C GLU A 75 4.60 0.99 19.36
N PRO A 76 4.77 -0.32 19.33
CA PRO A 76 6.02 -1.05 19.05
C PRO A 76 6.43 -1.00 17.57
N ARG A 77 7.74 -1.10 17.28
CA ARG A 77 8.25 -1.14 15.90
C ARG A 77 7.82 -2.43 15.17
N TYR A 78 7.78 -2.35 13.83
CA TYR A 78 7.46 -3.46 12.92
C TYR A 78 6.04 -4.01 13.11
N LEU A 79 5.13 -3.21 13.64
CA LEU A 79 3.73 -3.54 13.75
C LEU A 79 3.03 -3.28 12.40
N GLU A 80 2.47 -4.32 11.81
CA GLU A 80 1.56 -4.16 10.66
C GLU A 80 0.12 -4.16 11.20
N ASP A 81 -0.36 -2.96 11.54
CA ASP A 81 -1.70 -2.75 12.09
C ASP A 81 -2.62 -2.11 11.05
N PRO A 82 -3.62 -2.83 10.54
CA PRO A 82 -4.54 -2.31 9.54
C PRO A 82 -5.24 -1.01 9.94
N ALA A 83 -5.58 -0.84 11.22
CA ALA A 83 -6.24 0.38 11.69
C ALA A 83 -5.31 1.59 11.59
N SER A 84 -4.06 1.44 12.00
CA SER A 84 -3.04 2.49 11.87
C SER A 84 -2.74 2.80 10.40
N ARG A 85 -2.61 1.77 9.56
CA ARG A 85 -2.36 1.92 8.12
C ARG A 85 -3.47 2.70 7.40
N VAL A 86 -4.73 2.42 7.74
CA VAL A 86 -5.89 3.15 7.21
C VAL A 86 -5.91 4.59 7.72
N GLU A 87 -5.58 4.81 8.99
CA GLU A 87 -5.52 6.15 9.59
C GLU A 87 -4.35 6.98 9.02
N ASP A 88 -3.22 6.37 8.66
CA ASP A 88 -2.12 7.06 7.99
C ASP A 88 -2.58 7.79 6.71
N PHE A 89 -3.46 7.18 5.91
CA PHE A 89 -4.05 7.83 4.74
C PHE A 89 -4.92 9.05 5.11
N ARG A 90 -5.72 8.96 6.17
CA ARG A 90 -6.56 10.09 6.64
C ARG A 90 -5.69 11.24 7.14
N CYS A 91 -4.65 10.92 7.94
CA CYS A 91 -3.69 11.91 8.41
C CYS A 91 -2.87 12.53 7.28
N ALA A 92 -2.58 11.78 6.21
CA ALA A 92 -1.97 12.31 5.01
C ALA A 92 -2.90 13.32 4.27
N VAL A 93 -4.21 13.05 4.24
CA VAL A 93 -5.19 14.05 3.76
C VAL A 93 -5.18 15.28 4.66
N ASP A 94 -5.20 15.12 6.00
CA ASP A 94 -5.12 16.22 6.95
C ASP A 94 -3.89 17.09 6.71
N TYR A 95 -2.75 16.47 6.48
CA TYR A 95 -1.52 17.19 6.16
C TYR A 95 -1.63 17.97 4.83
N LEU A 96 -2.08 17.31 3.76
CA LEU A 96 -2.16 17.93 2.44
C LEU A 96 -3.07 19.16 2.42
N VAL A 97 -4.19 19.15 3.14
CA VAL A 97 -5.11 20.31 3.19
C VAL A 97 -4.54 21.50 3.96
N THR A 98 -3.44 21.35 4.69
CA THR A 98 -2.73 22.46 5.33
C THR A 98 -1.79 23.21 4.38
N LEU A 99 -1.54 22.65 3.18
CA LEU A 99 -0.65 23.24 2.20
C LEU A 99 -1.43 24.23 1.31
N ASP A 100 -1.07 25.51 1.34
CA ASP A 100 -1.78 26.58 0.63
C ASP A 100 -1.91 26.33 -0.89
N TYR A 101 -1.01 25.58 -1.47
CA TYR A 101 -0.99 25.20 -2.89
C TYR A 101 -1.70 23.88 -3.21
N VAL A 102 -2.34 23.23 -2.26
CA VAL A 102 -3.16 22.03 -2.50
C VAL A 102 -4.63 22.43 -2.59
N ASP A 103 -5.33 21.89 -3.58
CA ASP A 103 -6.79 22.01 -3.69
C ASP A 103 -7.44 20.86 -2.92
N ASP A 104 -8.04 21.15 -1.79
CA ASP A 104 -8.67 20.20 -0.88
C ASP A 104 -9.90 19.47 -1.48
N ALA A 105 -10.49 20.05 -2.54
CA ALA A 105 -11.55 19.41 -3.31
C ALA A 105 -11.04 18.38 -4.32
N ARG A 106 -9.72 18.26 -4.53
CA ARG A 106 -9.11 17.43 -5.59
C ARG A 106 -7.99 16.53 -5.05
N ILE A 107 -8.29 15.72 -4.03
CA ILE A 107 -7.35 14.76 -3.43
C ILE A 107 -7.69 13.35 -3.88
N GLY A 108 -6.70 12.63 -4.40
CA GLY A 108 -6.78 11.20 -4.75
C GLY A 108 -5.83 10.35 -3.93
N VAL A 109 -6.00 9.04 -4.02
CA VAL A 109 -5.08 8.06 -3.44
C VAL A 109 -4.66 7.03 -4.48
N LEU A 110 -3.41 6.61 -4.41
CA LEU A 110 -2.86 5.46 -5.13
C LEU A 110 -2.26 4.50 -4.12
N GLY A 111 -2.75 3.27 -4.07
CA GLY A 111 -2.18 2.25 -3.20
C GLY A 111 -1.58 1.10 -4.00
N ILE A 112 -0.40 0.63 -3.58
CA ILE A 112 0.31 -0.49 -4.19
C ILE A 112 0.29 -1.69 -3.23
N CYS A 113 -0.04 -2.88 -3.72
CA CYS A 113 -0.10 -4.13 -2.95
C CYS A 113 -1.00 -3.97 -1.71
N GLY A 114 -0.52 -4.28 -0.51
CA GLY A 114 -1.23 -4.02 0.75
C GLY A 114 -1.63 -2.57 0.93
N GLY A 115 -0.80 -1.61 0.47
CA GLY A 115 -1.15 -0.19 0.43
C GLY A 115 -2.41 0.07 -0.39
N GLY A 116 -2.67 -0.72 -1.44
CA GLY A 116 -3.90 -0.67 -2.23
C GLY A 116 -5.14 -1.07 -1.42
N GLY A 117 -5.04 -2.14 -0.65
CA GLY A 117 -6.11 -2.54 0.27
C GLY A 117 -6.43 -1.47 1.31
N TYR A 118 -5.41 -0.87 1.92
CA TYR A 118 -5.57 0.19 2.92
C TYR A 118 -6.10 1.50 2.31
N ALA A 119 -5.64 1.88 1.11
CA ALA A 119 -6.14 3.06 0.40
C ALA A 119 -7.64 2.93 0.07
N VAL A 120 -8.07 1.75 -0.40
CA VAL A 120 -9.48 1.43 -0.64
C VAL A 120 -10.28 1.53 0.65
N ASN A 121 -9.79 0.92 1.74
CA ASN A 121 -10.48 0.95 3.03
C ASN A 121 -10.61 2.39 3.57
N ALA A 122 -9.55 3.19 3.49
CA ALA A 122 -9.60 4.60 3.89
C ALA A 122 -10.62 5.40 3.07
N ALA A 123 -10.65 5.21 1.74
CA ALA A 123 -11.54 5.94 0.84
C ALA A 123 -13.03 5.67 1.11
N MET A 124 -13.39 4.50 1.64
CA MET A 124 -14.78 4.20 1.97
C MET A 124 -15.39 5.19 2.98
N THR A 125 -14.58 5.70 3.89
CA THR A 125 -15.05 6.59 4.98
C THR A 125 -14.42 7.99 4.94
N GLU A 126 -13.29 8.18 4.27
CA GLU A 126 -12.65 9.49 4.08
C GLU A 126 -13.19 10.16 2.80
N ARG A 127 -14.18 11.01 2.95
CA ARG A 127 -14.93 11.62 1.83
C ARG A 127 -14.17 12.72 1.10
N ARG A 128 -13.05 13.21 1.64
CA ARG A 128 -12.13 14.15 0.95
C ARG A 128 -11.34 13.45 -0.15
N ILE A 129 -11.20 12.11 -0.10
CA ILE A 129 -10.65 11.32 -1.20
C ILE A 129 -11.68 11.27 -2.34
N LYS A 130 -11.33 11.80 -3.51
CA LYS A 130 -12.22 11.94 -4.68
C LYS A 130 -11.98 10.90 -5.77
N ALA A 131 -10.79 10.29 -5.82
CA ALA A 131 -10.45 9.25 -6.80
C ALA A 131 -9.51 8.23 -6.16
N VAL A 132 -9.69 6.95 -6.52
CA VAL A 132 -8.91 5.83 -5.99
C VAL A 132 -8.23 5.08 -7.12
N GLY A 133 -6.92 5.01 -7.11
CA GLY A 133 -6.12 4.15 -7.98
C GLY A 133 -5.51 3.01 -7.16
N THR A 134 -5.40 1.83 -7.78
CA THR A 134 -4.68 0.71 -7.17
C THR A 134 -3.78 0.01 -8.16
N VAL A 135 -2.63 -0.45 -7.73
CA VAL A 135 -1.70 -1.30 -8.48
C VAL A 135 -1.47 -2.58 -7.69
N VAL A 136 -1.80 -3.72 -8.29
CA VAL A 136 -1.72 -5.05 -7.67
C VAL A 136 -2.23 -5.06 -6.23
N ALA A 137 -3.36 -4.37 -5.97
CA ALA A 137 -3.91 -4.27 -4.62
C ALA A 137 -4.09 -5.64 -3.99
N ALA A 138 -3.69 -5.74 -2.71
CA ALA A 138 -3.79 -6.98 -1.97
C ALA A 138 -4.63 -6.78 -0.71
N ASN A 139 -5.60 -7.65 -0.50
CA ASN A 139 -6.36 -7.74 0.74
C ASN A 139 -5.54 -8.54 1.75
N TYR A 140 -4.77 -7.85 2.59
CA TYR A 140 -3.82 -8.49 3.50
C TYR A 140 -4.49 -9.47 4.46
N GLY A 141 -5.69 -9.15 4.94
CA GLY A 141 -6.44 -10.07 5.78
C GLY A 141 -6.83 -11.36 5.05
N ARG A 142 -7.23 -11.28 3.77
CA ARG A 142 -7.46 -12.47 2.95
C ARG A 142 -6.17 -13.29 2.79
N ILE A 143 -5.03 -12.63 2.49
CA ILE A 143 -3.74 -13.33 2.40
C ILE A 143 -3.44 -14.08 3.70
N MET A 144 -3.64 -13.46 4.84
CA MET A 144 -3.39 -14.07 6.15
C MET A 144 -4.34 -15.23 6.47
N ARG A 145 -5.57 -15.21 5.96
CA ARG A 145 -6.56 -16.28 6.18
C ARG A 145 -6.48 -17.41 5.15
N GLU A 146 -6.25 -17.06 3.89
CA GLU A 146 -6.43 -17.98 2.77
C GLU A 146 -5.15 -18.24 1.96
N GLY A 147 -4.16 -17.38 1.99
CA GLY A 147 -2.92 -17.38 1.16
C GLY A 147 -2.38 -18.78 0.90
N ASN A 148 -1.22 -19.10 1.40
CA ASN A 148 -0.72 -20.47 1.46
C ASN A 148 -1.30 -21.29 2.65
N LEU A 149 -2.29 -20.72 3.33
CA LEU A 149 -2.87 -21.25 4.55
C LEU A 149 -4.29 -21.76 4.26
N SER A 150 -4.58 -22.96 4.73
CA SER A 150 -5.95 -23.39 4.94
C SER A 150 -6.56 -22.63 6.12
N ALA A 151 -7.88 -22.68 6.29
CA ALA A 151 -8.54 -22.13 7.47
C ALA A 151 -7.94 -22.69 8.78
N ASP A 152 -7.57 -23.97 8.79
CA ASP A 152 -6.93 -24.61 9.96
C ASP A 152 -5.55 -24.02 10.24
N ALA A 153 -4.77 -23.71 9.21
CA ALA A 153 -3.48 -23.06 9.38
C ALA A 153 -3.62 -21.62 9.91
N ALA A 154 -4.65 -20.88 9.50
CA ALA A 154 -4.96 -19.56 10.08
C ALA A 154 -5.32 -19.66 11.56
N LEU A 155 -6.11 -20.65 11.96
CA LEU A 155 -6.43 -20.91 13.37
C LEU A 155 -5.18 -21.29 14.17
N ALA A 156 -4.32 -22.18 13.64
CA ALA A 156 -3.06 -22.55 14.29
C ALA A 156 -2.14 -21.34 14.46
N THR A 157 -2.11 -20.42 13.49
CA THR A 157 -1.37 -19.16 13.58
C THR A 157 -1.94 -18.26 14.70
N LEU A 158 -3.24 -18.14 14.82
CA LEU A 158 -3.89 -17.38 15.90
C LEU A 158 -3.59 -17.98 17.29
N ASP A 159 -3.59 -19.31 17.41
CA ASP A 159 -3.20 -19.99 18.64
C ASP A 159 -1.73 -19.73 19.01
N ALA A 160 -0.84 -19.76 18.03
CA ALA A 160 0.57 -19.42 18.23
C ALA A 160 0.75 -17.95 18.66
N ILE A 161 0.01 -17.01 18.03
CA ILE A 161 -0.01 -15.60 18.43
C ILE A 161 -0.52 -15.44 19.87
N ALA A 162 -1.59 -16.14 20.25
CA ALA A 162 -2.12 -16.08 21.61
C ALA A 162 -1.10 -16.55 22.67
N LYS A 163 -0.36 -17.62 22.37
CA LYS A 163 0.74 -18.10 23.20
C LYS A 163 1.86 -17.08 23.33
N GLN A 164 2.29 -16.49 22.20
CA GLN A 164 3.33 -15.47 22.18
C GLN A 164 2.90 -14.22 22.96
N ARG A 165 1.68 -13.72 22.79
CA ARG A 165 1.14 -12.58 23.54
C ARG A 165 1.11 -12.87 25.04
N THR A 166 0.77 -14.08 25.44
CA THR A 166 0.81 -14.48 26.85
C THR A 166 2.22 -14.47 27.40
N ALA A 167 3.20 -14.93 26.62
CA ALA A 167 4.60 -14.89 27.00
C ALA A 167 5.11 -13.44 27.15
N GLU A 168 4.82 -12.56 26.16
CA GLU A 168 5.16 -11.14 26.19
C GLU A 168 4.53 -10.42 27.41
N ALA A 169 3.26 -10.71 27.73
CA ALA A 169 2.59 -10.15 28.91
C ALA A 169 3.25 -10.60 30.25
N ARG A 170 3.99 -11.70 30.23
CA ARG A 170 4.77 -12.22 31.36
C ARG A 170 6.24 -11.81 31.35
N GLY A 171 6.63 -10.91 30.44
CA GLY A 171 7.97 -10.34 30.37
C GLY A 171 8.91 -10.99 29.35
N ALA A 172 8.43 -11.87 28.49
CA ALA A 172 9.25 -12.38 27.39
C ALA A 172 9.46 -11.29 26.31
N ASP A 173 10.58 -11.39 25.59
CA ASP A 173 10.86 -10.50 24.46
C ASP A 173 9.83 -10.66 23.32
N PRO A 174 9.54 -9.59 22.58
CA PRO A 174 8.73 -9.64 21.38
C PRO A 174 9.33 -10.57 20.33
N LEU A 175 8.52 -11.42 19.73
CA LEU A 175 8.93 -12.22 18.58
C LEU A 175 8.81 -11.38 17.29
N ILE A 176 9.94 -11.16 16.63
CA ILE A 176 10.02 -10.53 15.31
C ILE A 176 10.25 -11.62 14.27
N VAL A 177 9.38 -11.65 13.26
CA VAL A 177 9.45 -12.59 12.14
C VAL A 177 9.76 -11.87 10.84
N THR A 178 10.19 -12.62 9.80
CA THR A 178 10.32 -12.10 8.44
C THR A 178 9.00 -12.22 7.69
N TYR A 179 8.75 -11.26 6.80
CA TYR A 179 7.59 -11.29 5.90
C TYR A 179 7.78 -12.29 4.74
N ILE A 180 9.01 -12.31 4.21
CA ILE A 180 9.46 -13.19 3.13
C ILE A 180 10.78 -13.85 3.56
N PRO A 181 11.25 -14.93 2.87
CA PRO A 181 12.59 -15.47 3.10
C PRO A 181 13.67 -14.38 3.03
N ALA A 182 14.63 -14.42 3.94
CA ALA A 182 15.65 -13.38 4.05
C ALA A 182 16.71 -13.43 2.94
N SER A 183 16.73 -14.51 2.15
CA SER A 183 17.65 -14.69 1.03
C SER A 183 17.15 -15.73 0.04
N GLU A 184 17.71 -15.70 -1.17
CA GLU A 184 17.49 -16.72 -2.18
C GLU A 184 17.92 -18.15 -1.71
N ALA A 185 18.96 -18.23 -0.88
CA ALA A 185 19.40 -19.50 -0.29
C ALA A 185 18.34 -20.07 0.67
N GLU A 186 17.80 -19.24 1.54
CA GLU A 186 16.72 -19.61 2.46
C GLU A 186 15.46 -20.03 1.72
N ARG A 187 15.05 -19.27 0.68
CA ARG A 187 13.91 -19.61 -0.17
C ARG A 187 14.07 -21.00 -0.79
N LYS A 188 15.24 -21.28 -1.40
CA LYS A 188 15.53 -22.58 -2.02
C LYS A 188 15.55 -23.71 -0.99
N GLN A 189 16.12 -23.48 0.18
CA GLN A 189 16.13 -24.46 1.27
C GLN A 189 14.72 -24.80 1.74
N ALA A 190 13.82 -23.80 1.75
CA ALA A 190 12.41 -23.99 2.08
C ALA A 190 11.58 -24.62 0.94
N GLY A 191 12.15 -24.81 -0.25
CA GLY A 191 11.45 -25.37 -1.42
C GLY A 191 10.35 -24.49 -1.97
N ILE A 192 10.47 -23.17 -1.82
CA ILE A 192 9.43 -22.21 -2.25
C ILE A 192 9.76 -21.71 -3.66
N ASP A 193 8.94 -22.10 -4.65
CA ASP A 193 9.11 -21.71 -6.07
C ASP A 193 7.97 -20.84 -6.61
N ASP A 194 7.07 -20.36 -5.73
CA ASP A 194 6.02 -19.44 -6.13
C ASP A 194 6.60 -18.11 -6.64
N ILE A 195 6.06 -17.62 -7.77
CA ILE A 195 6.58 -16.44 -8.47
C ILE A 195 6.60 -15.19 -7.60
N ASP A 196 5.53 -14.96 -6.79
CA ASP A 196 5.47 -13.78 -5.93
C ASP A 196 6.55 -13.82 -4.86
N ILE A 197 6.86 -14.99 -4.31
CA ILE A 197 7.89 -15.14 -3.28
C ILE A 197 9.31 -15.06 -3.89
N VAL A 198 9.53 -15.68 -5.07
CA VAL A 198 10.79 -15.57 -5.79
C VAL A 198 11.12 -14.12 -6.09
N GLU A 199 10.17 -13.38 -6.67
CA GLU A 199 10.36 -11.99 -7.04
C GLU A 199 10.38 -11.05 -5.82
N ALA A 200 9.69 -11.39 -4.73
CA ALA A 200 9.78 -10.66 -3.46
C ALA A 200 11.20 -10.71 -2.89
N VAL A 201 11.80 -11.90 -2.85
CA VAL A 201 13.19 -12.06 -2.39
C VAL A 201 14.14 -11.25 -3.29
N ASP A 202 13.99 -11.35 -4.60
CA ASP A 202 14.80 -10.54 -5.53
C ASP A 202 14.61 -9.03 -5.27
N TYR A 203 13.36 -8.55 -5.18
CA TYR A 203 13.08 -7.13 -5.00
C TYR A 203 13.60 -6.58 -3.66
N TYR A 204 13.31 -7.26 -2.54
CA TYR A 204 13.59 -6.71 -1.20
C TYR A 204 15.00 -7.01 -0.69
N THR A 205 15.71 -8.01 -1.23
CA THR A 205 17.01 -8.44 -0.68
C THR A 205 18.20 -8.20 -1.62
N THR A 206 17.96 -7.63 -2.82
CA THR A 206 18.99 -7.30 -3.79
C THR A 206 19.02 -5.80 -4.11
N PRO A 207 20.03 -5.29 -4.81
CA PRO A 207 20.07 -3.89 -5.24
C PRO A 207 18.90 -3.45 -6.12
N ARG A 208 18.03 -4.37 -6.58
CA ARG A 208 16.82 -4.04 -7.34
C ARG A 208 15.91 -3.08 -6.59
N GLY A 209 15.61 -3.35 -5.33
CA GLY A 209 14.70 -2.54 -4.54
C GLY A 209 14.99 -2.53 -3.04
N GLN A 210 16.11 -3.14 -2.61
CA GLN A 210 16.49 -3.16 -1.19
C GLN A 210 16.65 -1.74 -0.63
N GLN A 211 16.04 -1.48 0.51
CA GLN A 211 16.14 -0.20 1.23
C GLN A 211 16.28 -0.42 2.74
N PRO A 212 17.05 0.42 3.45
CA PRO A 212 17.19 0.33 4.90
C PRO A 212 15.85 0.47 5.65
N GLY A 213 14.91 1.25 5.09
CA GLY A 213 13.57 1.47 5.64
C GLY A 213 12.64 0.25 5.54
N SER A 214 13.03 -0.78 4.76
CA SER A 214 12.28 -2.02 4.54
C SER A 214 13.08 -3.25 5.00
N PRO A 215 13.27 -3.45 6.33
CA PRO A 215 14.18 -4.46 6.86
C PRO A 215 13.62 -5.88 6.88
N ASN A 216 12.47 -6.15 6.22
CA ASN A 216 11.79 -7.45 6.22
C ASN A 216 11.46 -7.98 7.63
N LYS A 217 10.90 -7.14 8.47
CA LYS A 217 10.57 -7.45 9.87
C LYS A 217 9.10 -7.18 10.18
N LEU A 218 8.46 -8.12 10.84
CA LEU A 218 7.10 -7.99 11.37
C LEU A 218 7.03 -8.46 12.82
N ARG A 219 6.29 -7.74 13.65
CA ARG A 219 5.97 -8.17 15.00
C ARG A 219 4.91 -9.26 14.97
N PHE A 220 5.28 -10.47 15.36
CA PHE A 220 4.41 -11.65 15.25
C PHE A 220 3.10 -11.50 16.03
N SER A 221 3.17 -10.98 17.26
CA SER A 221 2.00 -10.77 18.11
C SER A 221 1.01 -9.73 17.57
N GLY A 222 1.41 -8.92 16.58
CA GLY A 222 0.54 -7.95 15.89
C GLY A 222 -0.29 -8.53 14.74
N LEU A 223 0.10 -9.68 14.20
CA LEU A 223 -0.51 -10.26 12.99
C LEU A 223 -1.97 -10.67 13.18
N GLN A 224 -2.46 -10.86 14.40
CA GLN A 224 -3.87 -11.15 14.67
C GLN A 224 -4.83 -10.06 14.11
N ALA A 225 -4.40 -8.79 14.14
CA ALA A 225 -5.20 -7.69 13.60
C ALA A 225 -5.32 -7.81 12.07
N ALA A 226 -4.26 -8.25 11.40
CA ALA A 226 -4.28 -8.52 9.98
C ALA A 226 -5.19 -9.71 9.64
N VAL A 227 -5.15 -10.80 10.40
CA VAL A 227 -6.04 -11.97 10.20
C VAL A 227 -7.52 -11.56 10.27
N GLY A 228 -7.89 -10.67 11.20
CA GLY A 228 -9.26 -10.18 11.38
C GLY A 228 -9.70 -9.11 10.37
N PHE A 229 -8.79 -8.60 9.54
CA PHE A 229 -9.07 -7.50 8.62
C PHE A 229 -9.65 -7.98 7.29
N ASP A 230 -10.56 -7.20 6.70
CA ASP A 230 -10.98 -7.30 5.30
C ASP A 230 -10.92 -5.90 4.69
N ALA A 231 -10.00 -5.70 3.75
CA ALA A 231 -9.79 -4.41 3.11
C ALA A 231 -11.03 -3.90 2.35
N PHE A 232 -11.91 -4.80 1.93
CA PHE A 232 -13.04 -4.50 1.04
C PHE A 232 -14.42 -4.71 1.69
N HIS A 233 -14.49 -4.89 3.02
CA HIS A 233 -15.70 -5.36 3.74
C HIS A 233 -16.97 -4.53 3.49
N LEU A 234 -16.85 -3.23 3.23
CA LEU A 234 -17.97 -2.32 2.92
C LEU A 234 -17.87 -1.68 1.53
N ALA A 235 -17.09 -2.26 0.61
CA ALA A 235 -16.87 -1.68 -0.71
C ALA A 235 -18.16 -1.59 -1.54
N ASP A 236 -19.09 -2.53 -1.35
CA ASP A 236 -20.43 -2.57 -1.96
C ASP A 236 -21.39 -1.49 -1.44
N GLN A 237 -21.08 -0.89 -0.31
CA GLN A 237 -21.89 0.14 0.33
C GLN A 237 -21.26 1.52 0.24
N LEU A 238 -19.96 1.63 0.49
CA LEU A 238 -19.29 2.91 0.76
C LEU A 238 -18.27 3.34 -0.30
N LEU A 239 -17.72 2.42 -1.10
CA LEU A 239 -16.74 2.79 -2.12
C LEU A 239 -17.44 3.31 -3.38
N THR A 240 -17.76 4.60 -3.37
CA THR A 240 -18.52 5.28 -4.42
C THR A 240 -17.65 6.18 -5.31
N GLN A 241 -16.41 6.43 -4.94
CA GLN A 241 -15.45 7.24 -5.71
C GLN A 241 -15.11 6.56 -7.04
N PRO A 242 -14.74 7.32 -8.07
CA PRO A 242 -14.08 6.77 -9.26
C PRO A 242 -12.92 5.86 -8.87
N LEU A 243 -12.82 4.70 -9.52
CA LEU A 243 -11.88 3.64 -9.17
C LEU A 243 -11.15 3.10 -10.41
N GLN A 244 -9.84 3.20 -10.44
CA GLN A 244 -8.98 2.56 -11.43
C GLN A 244 -8.17 1.45 -10.76
N ILE A 245 -8.39 0.23 -11.18
CA ILE A 245 -7.66 -0.95 -10.71
C ILE A 245 -6.68 -1.37 -11.80
N VAL A 246 -5.43 -1.63 -11.42
CA VAL A 246 -4.39 -2.19 -12.30
C VAL A 246 -3.87 -3.48 -11.67
N ILE A 247 -3.88 -4.56 -12.44
CA ILE A 247 -3.33 -5.86 -12.03
C ILE A 247 -2.46 -6.45 -13.14
N GLY A 248 -1.60 -7.41 -12.79
CA GLY A 248 -0.98 -8.32 -13.74
C GLY A 248 -1.82 -9.57 -13.94
N ASN A 249 -1.43 -10.44 -14.89
CA ASN A 249 -2.11 -11.70 -15.13
C ASN A 249 -1.24 -12.94 -14.90
N LYS A 250 -0.03 -12.79 -14.33
CA LYS A 250 0.73 -13.92 -13.80
C LYS A 250 0.28 -14.19 -12.37
N PRO A 251 -0.37 -15.33 -12.09
CA PRO A 251 -0.85 -15.64 -10.76
C PRO A 251 0.32 -16.05 -9.84
N GLY A 252 0.30 -15.56 -8.62
CA GLY A 252 1.20 -15.92 -7.55
C GLY A 252 0.47 -16.00 -6.20
N ALA A 253 1.19 -16.38 -5.14
CA ALA A 253 0.65 -16.65 -3.81
C ALA A 253 -0.04 -15.45 -3.16
N PHE A 254 0.38 -14.22 -3.46
CA PHE A 254 -0.28 -13.03 -2.90
C PHE A 254 -1.69 -12.83 -3.47
N GLY A 255 -1.99 -13.38 -4.64
CA GLY A 255 -3.34 -13.38 -5.21
C GLY A 255 -3.88 -11.99 -5.52
N SER A 256 -3.02 -11.00 -5.77
CA SER A 256 -3.44 -9.62 -6.08
C SER A 256 -4.29 -9.51 -7.35
N TYR A 257 -4.10 -10.40 -8.32
CA TYR A 257 -4.97 -10.51 -9.50
C TYR A 257 -6.41 -10.86 -9.08
N ARG A 258 -6.59 -11.81 -8.17
CA ARG A 258 -7.90 -12.22 -7.61
C ARG A 258 -8.52 -11.07 -6.82
N ASP A 259 -7.73 -10.42 -5.95
CA ASP A 259 -8.19 -9.28 -5.15
C ASP A 259 -8.62 -8.10 -6.04
N GLY A 260 -7.95 -7.88 -7.17
CA GLY A 260 -8.34 -6.86 -8.14
C GLY A 260 -9.71 -7.13 -8.77
N TYR A 261 -10.00 -8.37 -9.16
CA TYR A 261 -11.33 -8.74 -9.67
C TYR A 261 -12.39 -8.64 -8.56
N GLU A 262 -12.11 -9.14 -7.35
CA GLU A 262 -13.04 -9.03 -6.22
C GLU A 262 -13.37 -7.57 -5.91
N LEU A 263 -12.36 -6.70 -5.84
CA LEU A 263 -12.57 -5.27 -5.64
C LEU A 263 -13.42 -4.65 -6.74
N PHE A 264 -13.15 -5.01 -8.02
CA PHE A 264 -13.93 -4.52 -9.15
C PHE A 264 -15.41 -4.94 -9.04
N GLU A 265 -15.69 -6.19 -8.68
CA GLU A 265 -17.05 -6.68 -8.50
C GLU A 265 -17.76 -6.00 -7.33
N ARG A 266 -17.09 -5.93 -6.17
CA ARG A 266 -17.68 -5.42 -4.90
C ARG A 266 -17.86 -3.90 -4.89
N ALA A 267 -16.98 -3.12 -5.54
CA ALA A 267 -17.04 -1.66 -5.47
C ALA A 267 -18.38 -1.11 -5.97
N ARG A 268 -19.02 -0.28 -5.13
CA ARG A 268 -20.29 0.41 -5.47
C ARG A 268 -20.11 1.49 -6.53
N SER A 269 -18.90 1.93 -6.78
CA SER A 269 -18.62 2.97 -7.78
C SER A 269 -19.25 2.65 -9.14
N SER A 270 -19.98 3.62 -9.71
CA SER A 270 -20.48 3.56 -11.08
C SER A 270 -19.41 3.91 -12.13
N ARG A 271 -18.28 4.46 -11.69
CA ARG A 271 -17.12 4.82 -12.52
C ARG A 271 -15.91 4.01 -12.08
N LYS A 272 -15.92 2.72 -12.38
CA LYS A 272 -14.84 1.78 -12.05
C LYS A 272 -14.31 1.11 -13.29
N ASN A 273 -13.00 0.93 -13.35
CA ASN A 273 -12.32 0.26 -14.43
C ASN A 273 -11.23 -0.68 -13.88
N LEU A 274 -11.06 -1.82 -14.52
CA LEU A 274 -10.00 -2.77 -14.24
C LEU A 274 -9.15 -2.93 -15.50
N PHE A 275 -7.86 -2.69 -15.37
CA PHE A 275 -6.87 -2.87 -16.42
C PHE A 275 -5.92 -4.00 -16.04
N VAL A 276 -5.85 -5.00 -16.93
CA VAL A 276 -4.93 -6.12 -16.81
C VAL A 276 -3.71 -5.85 -17.68
N VAL A 277 -2.54 -5.80 -17.08
CA VAL A 277 -1.27 -5.70 -17.78
C VAL A 277 -0.83 -7.10 -18.18
N ASP A 278 -0.88 -7.38 -19.46
CA ASP A 278 -0.59 -8.72 -20.01
C ASP A 278 0.88 -9.11 -19.74
N GLY A 279 1.08 -10.33 -19.30
CA GLY A 279 2.40 -10.88 -19.00
C GLY A 279 3.09 -10.30 -17.75
N ALA A 280 2.44 -9.40 -17.01
CA ALA A 280 3.00 -8.84 -15.78
C ALA A 280 2.75 -9.73 -14.57
N SER A 281 3.78 -9.87 -13.72
CA SER A 281 3.67 -10.40 -12.36
C SER A 281 3.30 -9.30 -11.37
N HIS A 282 3.16 -9.67 -10.10
CA HIS A 282 2.97 -8.73 -9.00
C HIS A 282 4.13 -7.72 -8.92
N TYR A 283 5.37 -8.19 -8.96
CA TYR A 283 6.56 -7.36 -8.80
C TYR A 283 7.04 -6.69 -10.09
N ASP A 284 6.62 -7.16 -11.25
CA ASP A 284 6.85 -6.45 -12.51
C ASP A 284 6.24 -5.03 -12.48
N LEU A 285 5.09 -4.91 -11.83
CA LEU A 285 4.37 -3.64 -11.65
C LEU A 285 4.94 -2.75 -10.53
N TYR A 286 5.99 -3.19 -9.81
CA TYR A 286 6.62 -2.34 -8.79
C TYR A 286 7.62 -1.35 -9.40
N ASP A 287 8.48 -1.82 -10.32
CA ASP A 287 9.66 -1.06 -10.75
C ASP A 287 10.07 -1.28 -12.22
N LYS A 288 9.57 -2.33 -12.90
CA LYS A 288 9.96 -2.56 -14.30
C LYS A 288 9.32 -1.52 -15.21
N PRO A 289 10.13 -0.68 -15.90
CA PRO A 289 9.62 0.48 -16.62
C PRO A 289 8.52 0.14 -17.62
N GLU A 290 8.66 -0.96 -18.37
CA GLU A 290 7.69 -1.39 -19.39
C GLU A 290 6.30 -1.69 -18.83
N TYR A 291 6.20 -2.20 -17.61
CA TYR A 291 4.93 -2.51 -16.95
C TYR A 291 4.38 -1.31 -16.16
N VAL A 292 5.28 -0.56 -15.50
CA VAL A 292 4.92 0.68 -14.80
C VAL A 292 4.36 1.72 -15.77
N GLU A 293 4.93 1.87 -16.97
CA GLU A 293 4.41 2.79 -18.00
C GLU A 293 3.02 2.35 -18.50
N GLN A 294 2.78 1.05 -18.65
CA GLN A 294 1.44 0.55 -18.98
C GLN A 294 0.41 0.88 -17.89
N ALA A 295 0.78 0.68 -16.61
CA ALA A 295 -0.06 1.08 -15.47
C ALA A 295 -0.33 2.60 -15.49
N MET A 296 0.71 3.41 -15.69
CA MET A 296 0.60 4.87 -15.75
C MET A 296 -0.23 5.36 -16.94
N SER A 297 -0.24 4.62 -18.08
CA SER A 297 -1.09 4.94 -19.24
C SER A 297 -2.59 4.93 -18.90
N LYS A 298 -2.99 4.27 -17.81
CA LYS A 298 -4.37 4.26 -17.29
C LYS A 298 -4.54 5.15 -16.08
N LEU A 299 -3.61 5.11 -15.15
CA LEU A 299 -3.68 5.91 -13.91
C LEU A 299 -3.54 7.41 -14.17
N GLY A 300 -2.66 7.84 -15.06
CA GLY A 300 -2.45 9.25 -15.39
C GLY A 300 -3.74 9.92 -15.90
N PRO A 301 -4.31 9.48 -17.04
CA PRO A 301 -5.57 10.02 -17.54
C PRO A 301 -6.73 9.90 -16.55
N PHE A 302 -6.81 8.79 -15.81
CA PHE A 302 -7.83 8.59 -14.78
C PHE A 302 -7.79 9.69 -13.70
N PHE A 303 -6.62 9.96 -13.12
CA PHE A 303 -6.50 11.02 -12.12
C PHE A 303 -6.68 12.42 -12.72
N GLN A 304 -6.18 12.68 -13.94
CA GLN A 304 -6.39 13.96 -14.63
C GLN A 304 -7.88 14.25 -14.87
N GLU A 305 -8.67 13.23 -15.24
CA GLU A 305 -10.11 13.38 -15.43
C GLU A 305 -10.87 13.60 -14.13
N ASN A 306 -10.59 12.75 -13.10
CA ASN A 306 -11.38 12.70 -11.89
C ASN A 306 -10.95 13.71 -10.81
N LEU A 307 -9.77 14.33 -10.96
CA LEU A 307 -9.26 15.43 -10.13
C LEU A 307 -9.13 16.73 -10.95
N ALA A 308 -9.84 16.86 -12.06
CA ALA A 308 -9.94 18.11 -12.81
C ALA A 308 -10.61 19.20 -11.98
N ALA A 309 -10.24 20.48 -12.20
CA ALA A 309 -10.97 21.60 -11.62
C ALA A 309 -12.44 21.57 -12.08
N ALA A 310 -13.37 21.90 -11.18
CA ALA A 310 -14.76 22.10 -11.55
C ALA A 310 -14.84 23.19 -12.64
N ARG A 311 -15.51 22.93 -13.73
CA ARG A 311 -15.75 23.90 -14.79
C ARG A 311 -16.79 24.93 -14.36
#